data_6eea581ba47bc6bc07b261b9fe1ee893
#
_entry.id   6eea581ba47bc6bc07b261b9fe1ee893
#
_cell.length_a   1.000
_cell.length_b   1.000
_cell.length_c   1.000
_cell.angle_alpha   90.00
_cell.angle_beta   90.00
_cell.angle_gamma   90.00
#
_symmetry.space_group_name_H-M   'P 1'
#
loop_
_entity.id
_entity.type
_entity.pdbx_description
1 polymer ?
#
loop_
_entity_poly.entity_id
_entity_poly.type
_entity_poly.pdbx_seq_one_letter_code
_entity_poly.pdbx_strand_id
1 'polypeptide(L)'
;MNTLQFNENVGRIEDLLFGFAMKLTKNRENAKDLMQETLTKAFAKRDRFKVDSNFKAWSTTIMYNSFINGYRKRKTMNQVNASVEDVPFIINKTSSMGNPNSVILHKELINLIDSLDDDFKVPFLMSYRGFQYDEIAAKLDMPIGTVKSRIFYARKKLRAKIDARYDIDTLRQSQYA
;
A
#
# COMPACT_ATOMS: atom_id res chain seq x y z
N MET A 1 19.97 -4.16 9.45
CA MET A 1 19.86 -5.57 8.98
C MET A 1 21.03 -5.87 8.05
N ASN A 2 21.77 -6.96 8.29
CA ASN A 2 22.91 -7.35 7.45
C ASN A 2 22.44 -8.05 6.15
N THR A 3 23.36 -8.27 5.21
CA THR A 3 23.04 -8.85 3.88
C THR A 3 22.51 -10.29 3.98
N LEU A 4 23.07 -11.10 4.89
CA LEU A 4 22.62 -12.49 5.08
C LEU A 4 21.17 -12.54 5.58
N GLN A 5 20.85 -11.80 6.63
CA GLN A 5 19.50 -11.67 7.16
C GLN A 5 18.51 -11.13 6.12
N PHE A 6 18.95 -10.19 5.26
CA PHE A 6 18.13 -9.69 4.18
C PHE A 6 17.76 -10.81 3.19
N ASN A 7 18.76 -11.58 2.73
CA ASN A 7 18.55 -12.66 1.78
C ASN A 7 17.64 -13.77 2.35
N GLU A 8 17.81 -14.13 3.61
CA GLU A 8 16.94 -15.10 4.29
C GLU A 8 15.49 -14.60 4.34
N ASN A 9 15.29 -13.34 4.70
CA ASN A 9 13.95 -12.75 4.73
C ASN A 9 13.31 -12.68 3.34
N VAL A 10 14.08 -12.35 2.31
CA VAL A 10 13.61 -12.36 0.91
C VAL A 10 13.19 -13.76 0.51
N GLY A 11 14.01 -14.79 0.75
CA GLY A 11 13.69 -16.17 0.39
C GLY A 11 12.37 -16.65 1.02
N ARG A 12 12.05 -16.21 2.24
CA ARG A 12 10.79 -16.58 2.93
C ARG A 12 9.54 -15.94 2.31
N ILE A 13 9.67 -14.83 1.59
CA ILE A 13 8.52 -14.07 1.07
C ILE A 13 8.52 -13.91 -0.45
N GLU A 14 9.47 -14.54 -1.15
CA GLU A 14 9.68 -14.37 -2.58
C GLU A 14 8.43 -14.68 -3.40
N ASP A 15 7.84 -15.87 -3.21
CA ASP A 15 6.61 -16.29 -3.90
C ASP A 15 5.43 -15.36 -3.61
N LEU A 16 5.33 -14.90 -2.37
CA LEU A 16 4.28 -13.99 -1.95
C LEU A 16 4.47 -12.61 -2.61
N LEU A 17 5.71 -12.09 -2.66
CA LEU A 17 6.01 -10.83 -3.34
C LEU A 17 5.72 -10.95 -4.83
N PHE A 18 6.11 -12.05 -5.47
CA PHE A 18 5.82 -12.29 -6.88
C PHE A 18 4.31 -12.36 -7.14
N GLY A 19 3.56 -13.09 -6.30
CA GLY A 19 2.10 -13.15 -6.38
C GLY A 19 1.44 -11.76 -6.22
N PHE A 20 1.98 -10.91 -5.35
CA PHE A 20 1.51 -9.54 -5.19
C PHE A 20 1.86 -8.68 -6.42
N ALA A 21 3.07 -8.78 -6.95
CA ALA A 21 3.47 -8.11 -8.19
C ALA A 21 2.58 -8.52 -9.38
N MET A 22 2.25 -9.80 -9.50
CA MET A 22 1.30 -10.30 -10.51
C MET A 22 -0.10 -9.71 -10.39
N LYS A 23 -0.60 -9.55 -9.17
CA LYS A 23 -1.90 -8.88 -8.92
C LYS A 23 -1.89 -7.42 -9.35
N LEU A 24 -0.77 -6.72 -9.16
CA LEU A 24 -0.61 -5.31 -9.52
C LEU A 24 -0.46 -5.11 -11.03
N THR A 25 0.39 -5.91 -11.67
CA THR A 25 0.81 -5.69 -13.07
C THR A 25 -0.02 -6.47 -14.08
N LYS A 26 -0.63 -7.59 -13.67
CA LYS A 26 -1.35 -8.56 -14.53
C LYS A 26 -0.54 -9.08 -15.72
N ASN A 27 0.78 -8.94 -15.66
CA ASN A 27 1.72 -9.37 -16.69
C ASN A 27 2.97 -9.93 -16.00
N ARG A 28 3.43 -11.11 -16.44
CA ARG A 28 4.52 -11.85 -15.80
C ARG A 28 5.87 -11.10 -15.88
N GLU A 29 6.18 -10.52 -17.02
CA GLU A 29 7.45 -9.80 -17.20
C GLU A 29 7.45 -8.51 -16.36
N ASN A 30 6.39 -7.72 -16.44
CA ASN A 30 6.24 -6.52 -15.59
C ASN A 30 6.25 -6.87 -14.09
N ALA A 31 5.74 -8.04 -13.70
CA ALA A 31 5.78 -8.49 -12.31
C ALA A 31 7.20 -8.81 -11.85
N LYS A 32 8.01 -9.47 -12.71
CA LYS A 32 9.42 -9.72 -12.42
C LYS A 32 10.20 -8.42 -12.28
N ASP A 33 10.00 -7.47 -13.21
CA ASP A 33 10.67 -6.17 -13.17
C ASP A 33 10.31 -5.40 -11.89
N LEU A 34 9.01 -5.36 -11.54
CA LEU A 34 8.55 -4.71 -10.31
C LEU A 34 9.12 -5.36 -9.06
N MET A 35 9.24 -6.69 -9.06
CA MET A 35 9.83 -7.43 -7.95
C MET A 35 11.33 -7.11 -7.81
N GLN A 36 12.09 -7.14 -8.90
CA GLN A 36 13.51 -6.80 -8.89
C GLN A 36 13.76 -5.35 -8.44
N GLU A 37 12.99 -4.39 -8.96
CA GLU A 37 13.05 -2.99 -8.53
C GLU A 37 12.76 -2.86 -7.02
N THR A 38 11.77 -3.61 -6.53
CA THR A 38 11.39 -3.63 -5.12
C THR A 38 12.52 -4.16 -4.26
N LEU A 39 13.13 -5.29 -4.62
CA LEU A 39 14.24 -5.90 -3.88
C LEU A 39 15.48 -5.00 -3.87
N THR A 40 15.79 -4.37 -4.99
CA THR A 40 16.89 -3.39 -5.08
C THR A 40 16.68 -2.22 -4.13
N LYS A 41 15.46 -1.64 -4.13
CA LYS A 41 15.12 -0.54 -3.23
C LYS A 41 15.06 -0.95 -1.75
N ALA A 42 14.58 -2.16 -1.48
CA ALA A 42 14.56 -2.73 -0.15
C ALA A 42 16.00 -2.95 0.37
N PHE A 43 16.86 -3.51 -0.46
CA PHE A 43 18.27 -3.72 -0.12
C PHE A 43 19.00 -2.40 0.18
N ALA A 44 18.80 -1.38 -0.67
CA ALA A 44 19.37 -0.06 -0.46
C ALA A 44 18.90 0.63 0.84
N LYS A 45 17.71 0.26 1.34
CA LYS A 45 17.10 0.81 2.55
C LYS A 45 17.15 -0.13 3.75
N ARG A 46 17.88 -1.26 3.67
CA ARG A 46 17.89 -2.31 4.70
C ARG A 46 18.34 -1.82 6.08
N ASP A 47 19.16 -0.77 6.13
CA ASP A 47 19.62 -0.21 7.40
C ASP A 47 18.53 0.60 8.12
N ARG A 48 17.49 1.02 7.40
CA ARG A 48 16.32 1.69 7.97
C ARG A 48 15.24 0.71 8.44
N PHE A 49 15.39 -0.56 8.13
CA PHE A 49 14.45 -1.58 8.56
C PHE A 49 14.68 -1.92 10.04
N LYS A 50 13.61 -1.81 10.86
CA LYS A 50 13.66 -2.22 12.27
C LYS A 50 13.50 -3.73 12.35
N VAL A 51 14.43 -4.42 12.99
CA VAL A 51 14.52 -5.89 13.04
C VAL A 51 13.23 -6.54 13.58
N ASP A 52 12.54 -5.88 14.52
CA ASP A 52 11.30 -6.38 15.12
C ASP A 52 10.04 -6.01 14.31
N SER A 53 10.19 -5.46 13.12
CA SER A 53 9.08 -5.10 12.26
C SER A 53 8.80 -6.16 11.18
N ASN A 54 7.59 -6.15 10.64
CA ASN A 54 7.15 -7.11 9.63
C ASN A 54 7.82 -6.84 8.27
N PHE A 55 8.83 -7.65 7.91
CA PHE A 55 9.57 -7.53 6.64
C PHE A 55 8.67 -7.65 5.40
N LYS A 56 7.67 -8.55 5.44
CA LYS A 56 6.67 -8.71 4.38
C LYS A 56 5.90 -7.41 4.15
N ALA A 57 5.34 -6.81 5.22
CA ALA A 57 4.58 -5.57 5.12
C ALA A 57 5.45 -4.41 4.64
N TRP A 58 6.70 -4.34 5.10
CA TRP A 58 7.65 -3.32 4.66
C TRP A 58 8.00 -3.47 3.17
N SER A 59 8.28 -4.68 2.70
CA SER A 59 8.61 -4.97 1.30
C SER A 59 7.42 -4.75 0.37
N THR A 60 6.20 -5.16 0.75
CA THR A 60 4.99 -4.90 -0.05
C THR A 60 4.67 -3.41 -0.14
N THR A 61 4.97 -2.61 0.90
CA THR A 61 4.86 -1.15 0.85
C THR A 61 5.82 -0.54 -0.18
N ILE A 62 7.07 -1.01 -0.21
CA ILE A 62 8.05 -0.57 -1.21
C ILE A 62 7.58 -0.93 -2.62
N MET A 63 7.08 -2.15 -2.81
CA MET A 63 6.56 -2.63 -4.11
C MET A 63 5.38 -1.79 -4.60
N TYR A 64 4.40 -1.55 -3.73
CA TYR A 64 3.24 -0.74 -4.08
C TYR A 64 3.64 0.68 -4.48
N ASN A 65 4.53 1.31 -3.71
CA ASN A 65 5.04 2.64 -4.04
C ASN A 65 5.82 2.66 -5.37
N SER A 66 6.61 1.62 -5.65
CA SER A 66 7.32 1.49 -6.93
C SER A 66 6.35 1.36 -8.10
N PHE A 67 5.31 0.54 -7.96
CA PHE A 67 4.26 0.36 -8.96
C PHE A 67 3.53 1.67 -9.27
N ILE A 68 3.08 2.39 -8.23
CA ILE A 68 2.38 3.67 -8.39
C ILE A 68 3.28 4.72 -9.05
N ASN A 69 4.54 4.82 -8.63
CA ASN A 69 5.49 5.76 -9.24
C ASN A 69 5.77 5.42 -10.70
N GLY A 70 5.93 4.15 -11.05
CA GLY A 70 6.09 3.69 -12.42
C GLY A 70 4.84 3.96 -13.28
N TYR A 71 3.65 3.75 -12.73
CA TYR A 71 2.38 4.07 -13.39
C TYR A 71 2.27 5.57 -13.70
N ARG A 72 2.57 6.42 -12.71
CA ARG A 72 2.56 7.89 -12.89
C ARG A 72 3.55 8.36 -13.94
N LYS A 73 4.80 7.85 -13.89
CA LYS A 73 5.82 8.19 -14.88
C LYS A 73 5.34 7.86 -16.30
N ARG A 74 4.73 6.69 -16.51
CA ARG A 74 4.14 6.30 -17.80
C ARG A 74 2.97 7.21 -18.19
N LYS A 75 2.09 7.55 -17.24
CA LYS A 75 0.95 8.44 -17.47
C LYS A 75 1.41 9.83 -17.86
N THR A 76 2.41 10.40 -17.18
CA THR A 76 2.98 11.72 -17.53
C THR A 76 3.65 11.70 -18.91
N MET A 77 4.31 10.61 -19.27
CA MET A 77 4.92 10.47 -20.60
C MET A 77 3.87 10.28 -21.73
N ASN A 78 2.71 9.69 -21.39
CA ASN A 78 1.60 9.46 -22.35
C ASN A 78 0.54 10.56 -22.30
N GLN A 79 0.60 11.49 -21.35
CA GLN A 79 -0.36 12.59 -21.22
C GLN A 79 0.03 13.80 -22.07
N VAL A 80 -0.40 13.73 -23.35
CA VAL A 80 -1.03 14.89 -23.97
C VAL A 80 -2.58 14.80 -23.84
N ASN A 81 -3.17 13.65 -23.59
CA ASN A 81 -4.64 13.50 -23.48
C ASN A 81 -5.06 12.27 -22.66
N ALA A 82 -5.24 12.39 -21.35
CA ALA A 82 -6.14 11.49 -20.62
C ALA A 82 -6.50 12.01 -19.22
N SER A 83 -7.79 12.04 -18.94
CA SER A 83 -8.44 12.44 -17.69
C SER A 83 -8.07 11.55 -16.47
N VAL A 84 -8.27 12.11 -15.27
CA VAL A 84 -7.88 11.61 -13.95
C VAL A 84 -8.56 10.27 -13.52
N GLU A 85 -9.34 9.64 -14.40
CA GLU A 85 -10.24 8.54 -14.03
C GLU A 85 -9.65 7.13 -14.00
N ASP A 86 -8.40 6.91 -14.44
CA ASP A 86 -7.85 5.57 -14.68
C ASP A 86 -6.76 5.09 -13.72
N VAL A 87 -6.74 5.55 -12.47
CA VAL A 87 -5.96 4.80 -11.45
C VAL A 87 -6.80 3.59 -11.05
N PRO A 88 -6.34 2.35 -11.32
CA PRO A 88 -7.10 1.17 -10.93
C PRO A 88 -7.34 1.22 -9.42
N PHE A 89 -8.58 1.43 -9.04
CA PHE A 89 -9.03 1.33 -7.68
C PHE A 89 -8.97 -0.15 -7.30
N ILE A 90 -7.86 -0.58 -6.74
CA ILE A 90 -7.60 -1.98 -6.37
C ILE A 90 -8.66 -2.52 -5.39
N ILE A 91 -9.37 -1.63 -4.70
CA ILE A 91 -10.44 -2.01 -3.76
C ILE A 91 -11.66 -2.61 -4.49
N ASN A 92 -11.98 -2.19 -5.72
CA ASN A 92 -13.21 -2.63 -6.40
C ASN A 92 -13.08 -3.94 -7.22
N LYS A 93 -11.92 -4.58 -7.29
CA LYS A 93 -11.71 -5.79 -8.10
C LYS A 93 -11.24 -7.04 -7.36
N THR A 94 -11.32 -7.07 -6.04
CA THR A 94 -11.19 -8.33 -5.27
C THR A 94 -12.51 -9.09 -5.16
N SER A 95 -13.56 -8.67 -5.87
CA SER A 95 -14.87 -9.34 -5.85
C SER A 95 -15.05 -10.37 -6.96
N SER A 96 -14.03 -11.16 -7.26
CA SER A 96 -14.25 -12.41 -7.97
C SER A 96 -13.31 -13.48 -7.43
N MET A 97 -13.89 -14.42 -6.75
CA MET A 97 -13.35 -15.62 -6.07
C MET A 97 -12.83 -15.32 -4.64
N GLY A 98 -13.71 -15.24 -3.68
CA GLY A 98 -13.29 -15.15 -2.30
C GLY A 98 -14.40 -15.40 -1.32
N ASN A 99 -14.05 -16.09 -0.35
CA ASN A 99 -14.65 -16.31 0.93
C ASN A 99 -15.63 -15.16 1.32
N PRO A 100 -16.89 -15.43 1.66
CA PRO A 100 -17.86 -14.45 2.15
C PRO A 100 -17.31 -13.53 3.25
N ASN A 101 -16.40 -14.03 4.07
CA ASN A 101 -15.72 -13.27 5.12
C ASN A 101 -14.87 -12.12 4.57
N SER A 102 -14.31 -12.23 3.37
CA SER A 102 -13.52 -11.14 2.77
C SER A 102 -14.39 -9.97 2.31
N VAL A 103 -15.63 -10.21 1.90
CA VAL A 103 -16.61 -9.19 1.51
C VAL A 103 -17.09 -8.40 2.72
N ILE A 104 -17.33 -9.10 3.84
CA ILE A 104 -17.75 -8.47 5.11
C ILE A 104 -16.62 -7.59 5.63
N LEU A 105 -15.39 -8.13 5.71
CA LEU A 105 -14.22 -7.37 6.15
C LEU A 105 -13.97 -6.12 5.28
N HIS A 106 -14.19 -6.24 3.97
CA HIS A 106 -14.05 -5.10 3.05
C HIS A 106 -15.05 -3.98 3.35
N LYS A 107 -16.33 -4.32 3.54
CA LYS A 107 -17.38 -3.35 3.93
C LYS A 107 -17.05 -2.68 5.26
N GLU A 108 -16.56 -3.44 6.23
CA GLU A 108 -16.19 -2.91 7.53
C GLU A 108 -15.01 -1.93 7.45
N LEU A 109 -13.99 -2.23 6.65
CA LEU A 109 -12.87 -1.32 6.42
C LEU A 109 -13.31 -0.02 5.73
N ILE A 110 -14.24 -0.09 4.77
CA ILE A 110 -14.83 1.10 4.16
C ILE A 110 -15.56 1.93 5.22
N ASN A 111 -16.39 1.31 6.04
CA ASN A 111 -17.15 2.00 7.10
C ASN A 111 -16.19 2.67 8.11
N LEU A 112 -15.05 2.04 8.44
CA LEU A 112 -14.04 2.64 9.30
C LEU A 112 -13.39 3.87 8.66
N ILE A 113 -13.11 3.83 7.36
CA ILE A 113 -12.57 4.98 6.61
C ILE A 113 -13.61 6.10 6.55
N ASP A 114 -14.88 5.77 6.28
CA ASP A 114 -15.97 6.75 6.22
C ASP A 114 -16.29 7.40 7.57
N SER A 115 -15.93 6.72 8.67
CA SER A 115 -16.05 7.27 10.02
C SER A 115 -14.96 8.28 10.40
N LEU A 116 -14.01 8.55 9.52
CA LEU A 116 -13.03 9.62 9.72
C LEU A 116 -13.63 10.97 9.34
N ASP A 117 -13.25 12.00 10.08
CA ASP A 117 -13.55 13.39 9.70
C ASP A 117 -12.94 13.68 8.32
N ASP A 118 -13.63 14.45 7.48
CA ASP A 118 -13.22 14.74 6.10
C ASP A 118 -11.82 15.38 6.02
N ASP A 119 -11.44 16.16 7.01
CA ASP A 119 -10.11 16.74 7.15
C ASP A 119 -8.98 15.71 7.14
N PHE A 120 -9.22 14.54 7.65
CA PHE A 120 -8.26 13.42 7.66
C PHE A 120 -8.54 12.44 6.52
N LYS A 121 -9.81 12.17 6.23
CA LYS A 121 -10.27 11.20 5.23
C LYS A 121 -9.80 11.59 3.82
N VAL A 122 -10.04 12.83 3.41
CA VAL A 122 -9.74 13.27 2.04
C VAL A 122 -8.25 13.18 1.71
N PRO A 123 -7.31 13.77 2.49
CA PRO A 123 -5.88 13.62 2.22
C PRO A 123 -5.40 12.16 2.30
N PHE A 124 -5.97 11.37 3.22
CA PHE A 124 -5.66 9.96 3.35
C PHE A 124 -6.07 9.17 2.09
N LEU A 125 -7.29 9.35 1.60
CA LEU A 125 -7.78 8.69 0.39
C LEU A 125 -6.99 9.11 -0.85
N MET A 126 -6.64 10.39 -0.98
CA MET A 126 -5.79 10.86 -2.07
C MET A 126 -4.40 10.21 -2.02
N SER A 127 -3.78 10.15 -0.85
CA SER A 127 -2.49 9.45 -0.66
C SER A 127 -2.63 7.95 -0.97
N TYR A 128 -3.72 7.32 -0.56
CA TYR A 128 -4.03 5.93 -0.86
C TYR A 128 -4.21 5.69 -2.37
N ARG A 129 -4.87 6.61 -3.07
CA ARG A 129 -4.99 6.62 -4.54
C ARG A 129 -3.68 6.92 -5.26
N GLY A 130 -2.64 7.19 -4.49
CA GLY A 130 -1.29 7.34 -4.99
C GLY A 130 -0.88 8.79 -5.30
N PHE A 131 -1.64 9.82 -4.94
CA PHE A 131 -1.19 11.21 -5.07
C PHE A 131 0.04 11.48 -4.19
N GLN A 132 0.99 12.27 -4.68
CA GLN A 132 2.13 12.74 -3.89
C GLN A 132 1.65 13.82 -2.90
N TYR A 133 2.40 14.03 -1.82
CA TYR A 133 2.00 15.00 -0.79
C TYR A 133 1.98 16.44 -1.30
N ASP A 134 2.84 16.79 -2.24
CA ASP A 134 2.85 18.07 -2.94
C ASP A 134 1.63 18.23 -3.85
N GLU A 135 1.24 17.19 -4.59
CA GLU A 135 0.01 17.17 -5.39
C GLU A 135 -1.24 17.32 -4.52
N ILE A 136 -1.27 16.63 -3.36
CA ILE A 136 -2.37 16.74 -2.40
C ILE A 136 -2.41 18.14 -1.82
N ALA A 137 -1.25 18.71 -1.46
CA ALA A 137 -1.12 20.06 -0.94
C ALA A 137 -1.68 21.10 -1.92
N ALA A 138 -1.30 20.99 -3.21
CA ALA A 138 -1.78 21.87 -4.26
C ALA A 138 -3.29 21.72 -4.51
N LYS A 139 -3.82 20.46 -4.53
CA LYS A 139 -5.24 20.21 -4.80
C LYS A 139 -6.18 20.63 -3.66
N LEU A 140 -5.71 20.56 -2.43
CA LEU A 140 -6.49 20.87 -1.24
C LEU A 140 -6.17 22.27 -0.68
N ASP A 141 -5.32 23.03 -1.38
CA ASP A 141 -4.87 24.38 -0.97
C ASP A 141 -4.41 24.42 0.49
N MET A 142 -3.48 23.53 0.86
CA MET A 142 -2.94 23.46 2.21
C MET A 142 -1.44 23.18 2.22
N PRO A 143 -0.72 23.61 3.28
CA PRO A 143 0.71 23.32 3.42
C PRO A 143 1.02 21.82 3.40
N ILE A 144 2.10 21.42 2.76
CA ILE A 144 2.55 20.02 2.69
C ILE A 144 2.77 19.40 4.09
N GLY A 145 3.17 20.21 5.08
CA GLY A 145 3.27 19.79 6.48
C GLY A 145 1.92 19.38 7.06
N THR A 146 0.85 20.13 6.71
CA THR A 146 -0.53 19.80 7.10
C THR A 146 -1.00 18.52 6.44
N VAL A 147 -0.71 18.30 5.15
CA VAL A 147 -1.01 17.04 4.46
C VAL A 147 -0.36 15.85 5.17
N LYS A 148 0.95 15.96 5.47
CA LYS A 148 1.69 14.91 6.18
C LYS A 148 1.08 14.58 7.54
N SER A 149 0.76 15.60 8.34
CA SER A 149 0.17 15.41 9.67
C SER A 149 -1.24 14.83 9.58
N ARG A 150 -2.10 15.31 8.68
CA ARG A 150 -3.46 14.79 8.49
C ARG A 150 -3.45 13.30 8.08
N ILE A 151 -2.59 12.92 7.14
CA ILE A 151 -2.43 11.51 6.73
C ILE A 151 -1.90 10.65 7.88
N PHE A 152 -0.95 11.16 8.66
CA PHE A 152 -0.43 10.46 9.84
C PHE A 152 -1.53 10.21 10.87
N TYR A 153 -2.31 11.23 11.21
CA TYR A 153 -3.40 11.10 12.18
C TYR A 153 -4.55 10.23 11.65
N ALA A 154 -4.87 10.30 10.35
CA ALA A 154 -5.83 9.38 9.74
C ALA A 154 -5.43 7.92 9.95
N ARG A 155 -4.17 7.58 9.66
CA ARG A 155 -3.62 6.22 9.88
C ARG A 155 -3.65 5.82 11.35
N LYS A 156 -3.31 6.74 12.26
CA LYS A 156 -3.35 6.50 13.71
C LYS A 156 -4.77 6.22 14.20
N LYS A 157 -5.75 7.04 13.78
CA LYS A 157 -7.17 6.87 14.12
C LYS A 157 -7.72 5.54 13.57
N LEU A 158 -7.42 5.21 12.31
CA LEU A 158 -7.86 3.94 11.69
C LEU A 158 -7.25 2.75 12.40
N ARG A 159 -5.95 2.79 12.71
CA ARG A 159 -5.27 1.71 13.45
C ARG A 159 -5.92 1.48 14.80
N ALA A 160 -6.16 2.54 15.58
CA ALA A 160 -6.80 2.41 16.88
C ALA A 160 -8.21 1.79 16.78
N LYS A 161 -9.00 2.16 15.74
CA LYS A 161 -10.32 1.58 15.51
C LYS A 161 -10.26 0.11 15.09
N ILE A 162 -9.25 -0.28 14.30
CA ILE A 162 -9.00 -1.66 13.89
C ILE A 162 -8.58 -2.49 15.09
N ASP A 163 -7.59 -2.00 15.85
CA ASP A 163 -7.06 -2.68 17.04
C ASP A 163 -8.16 -2.90 18.11
N ALA A 164 -9.07 -1.92 18.27
CA ALA A 164 -10.20 -2.03 19.21
C ALA A 164 -11.31 -3.00 18.73
N ARG A 165 -11.42 -3.28 17.45
CA ARG A 165 -12.48 -4.10 16.86
C ARG A 165 -12.05 -5.53 16.55
N TYR A 166 -10.79 -5.72 16.25
CA TYR A 166 -10.19 -6.99 15.92
C TYR A 166 -9.05 -7.29 16.87
N ASP A 167 -9.10 -8.46 17.48
CA ASP A 167 -7.92 -9.00 18.16
C ASP A 167 -6.90 -9.39 17.08
N ILE A 168 -5.96 -8.47 16.82
CA ILE A 168 -4.97 -8.60 15.73
C ILE A 168 -4.09 -9.84 15.94
N ASP A 169 -3.89 -10.28 17.16
CA ASP A 169 -3.09 -11.46 17.45
C ASP A 169 -3.83 -12.74 17.04
N THR A 170 -5.15 -12.78 17.21
CA THR A 170 -6.01 -13.87 16.69
C THR A 170 -6.05 -13.89 15.17
N LEU A 171 -6.11 -12.72 14.49
CA LEU A 171 -6.08 -12.64 13.03
C LEU A 171 -4.72 -13.03 12.45
N ARG A 172 -3.62 -12.76 13.16
CA ARG A 172 -2.28 -13.19 12.75
C ARG A 172 -2.12 -14.70 12.84
N GLN A 173 -2.67 -15.35 13.86
CA GLN A 173 -2.60 -16.79 14.03
C GLN A 173 -3.41 -17.55 12.99
N SER A 174 -4.58 -17.04 12.57
CA SER A 174 -5.42 -17.66 11.54
C SER A 174 -4.87 -17.60 10.10
N GLN A 175 -3.82 -16.80 9.86
CA GLN A 175 -3.13 -16.76 8.56
C GLN A 175 -1.98 -17.79 8.44
N TYR A 176 -1.63 -18.46 9.53
CA TYR A 176 -0.54 -19.44 9.60
C TYR A 176 -1.04 -20.87 9.90
N ALA A 177 -2.35 -21.07 9.99
CA ALA A 177 -3.02 -22.37 10.05
C ALA A 177 -3.60 -22.77 8.68
#